data_97953fe097c79c08e8b09e2c394e6b48
#
_entry.id   97953fe097c79c08e8b09e2c394e6b48
#
_cell.length_a   1.000
_cell.length_b   1.000
_cell.length_c   1.000
_cell.angle_alpha   90.00
_cell.angle_beta   90.00
_cell.angle_gamma   90.00
#
_symmetry.space_group_name_H-M   'P 1'
#
loop_
_entity.id
_entity.type
_entity.pdbx_description
1 polymer ?
#
loop_
_entity_poly.entity_id
_entity_poly.type
_entity_poly.pdbx_seq_one_letter_code
_entity_poly.pdbx_strand_id
1 'polypeptide(L)'
;MTLLFIQIFNGLVNGAFYALLSLGLAIIFGMLRIVNFAHGALYMLGAFTAFFLGEKFGLGFWASLLIAPIAVGLFGVILERLLIRRLYDLPASYNLLLTFGLTLLIQDGVRLLYGISGQPYSPPEQLSGATNLGFIFFPTFRLFAIVVSIVICSLTWYVIERTRVGAVIRAATENPTITRAFGIDVSLWVTAVFGFGSALAGLAGVLAAPIYSVDPLMGSELIITTFAVVVIGGLGSILGSVITGYAVGVLVAIGSALYPPIANTLIFILMALVLLLRPTGLFGLQEAR
;
A
#
# COMPACT_ATOMS: atom_id res chain seq x y z
N MET A 1 22.60 -15.35 16.59
CA MET A 1 21.16 -15.68 16.76
C MET A 1 20.32 -14.43 17.01
N THR A 2 20.60 -13.64 18.06
CA THR A 2 19.82 -12.44 18.42
C THR A 2 19.71 -11.40 17.29
N LEU A 3 20.80 -11.14 16.55
CA LEU A 3 20.79 -10.20 15.42
C LEU A 3 19.82 -10.64 14.34
N LEU A 4 19.76 -11.93 14.01
CA LEU A 4 18.87 -12.45 12.97
C LEU A 4 17.38 -12.30 13.37
N PHE A 5 17.05 -12.54 14.64
CA PHE A 5 15.68 -12.28 15.14
C PHE A 5 15.32 -10.81 15.05
N ILE A 6 16.22 -9.89 15.42
CA ILE A 6 16.00 -8.45 15.28
C ILE A 6 15.70 -8.08 13.82
N GLN A 7 16.46 -8.63 12.87
CA GLN A 7 16.25 -8.36 11.46
C GLN A 7 14.94 -8.94 10.93
N ILE A 8 14.55 -10.14 11.39
CA ILE A 8 13.24 -10.70 11.01
C ILE A 8 12.11 -9.78 11.49
N PHE A 9 12.16 -9.31 12.75
CA PHE A 9 11.13 -8.38 13.26
C PHE A 9 11.13 -7.04 12.52
N ASN A 10 12.29 -6.45 12.23
CA ASN A 10 12.39 -5.25 11.40
C ASN A 10 11.85 -5.51 9.99
N GLY A 11 12.13 -6.68 9.42
CA GLY A 11 11.60 -7.11 8.14
C GLY A 11 10.07 -7.26 8.16
N LEU A 12 9.50 -7.76 9.24
CA LEU A 12 8.04 -7.82 9.40
C LEU A 12 7.40 -6.43 9.50
N VAL A 13 8.08 -5.46 10.13
CA VAL A 13 7.61 -4.05 10.14
C VAL A 13 7.59 -3.48 8.72
N ASN A 14 8.69 -3.59 7.98
CA ASN A 14 8.76 -3.13 6.59
C ASN A 14 7.73 -3.88 5.72
N GLY A 15 7.62 -5.19 5.93
CA GLY A 15 6.66 -6.07 5.28
C GLY A 15 5.20 -5.66 5.56
N ALA A 16 4.90 -5.14 6.74
CA ALA A 16 3.56 -4.63 7.06
C ALA A 16 3.17 -3.45 6.15
N PHE A 17 4.09 -2.52 5.89
CA PHE A 17 3.85 -1.40 4.97
C PHE A 17 3.78 -1.86 3.52
N TYR A 18 4.69 -2.75 3.10
CA TYR A 18 4.65 -3.34 1.77
C TYR A 18 3.35 -4.12 1.54
N ALA A 19 2.89 -4.90 2.52
CA ALA A 19 1.64 -5.65 2.42
C ALA A 19 0.41 -4.74 2.29
N LEU A 20 0.29 -3.70 3.12
CA LEU A 20 -0.84 -2.76 3.04
C LEU A 20 -0.86 -1.98 1.73
N LEU A 21 0.30 -1.45 1.30
CA LEU A 21 0.41 -0.71 0.05
C LEU A 21 0.15 -1.60 -1.16
N SER A 22 0.79 -2.78 -1.20
CA SER A 22 0.62 -3.71 -2.31
C SER A 22 -0.79 -4.28 -2.38
N LEU A 23 -1.45 -4.49 -1.24
CA LEU A 23 -2.84 -4.90 -1.18
C LEU A 23 -3.76 -3.86 -1.83
N GLY A 24 -3.62 -2.58 -1.45
CA GLY A 24 -4.39 -1.49 -2.07
C GLY A 24 -4.16 -1.39 -3.57
N LEU A 25 -2.89 -1.47 -4.00
CA LEU A 25 -2.51 -1.43 -5.41
C LEU A 25 -3.02 -2.66 -6.17
N ALA A 26 -2.95 -3.86 -5.59
CA ALA A 26 -3.42 -5.10 -6.21
C ALA A 26 -4.94 -5.11 -6.41
N ILE A 27 -5.71 -4.56 -5.46
CA ILE A 27 -7.16 -4.43 -5.57
C ILE A 27 -7.53 -3.46 -6.70
N ILE A 28 -6.86 -2.30 -6.77
CA ILE A 28 -7.07 -1.33 -7.85
C ILE A 28 -6.71 -1.95 -9.20
N PHE A 29 -5.52 -2.58 -9.29
CA PHE A 29 -5.05 -3.20 -10.53
C PHE A 29 -5.95 -4.37 -10.95
N GLY A 30 -6.37 -5.20 -10.00
CA GLY A 30 -7.24 -6.35 -10.27
C GLY A 30 -8.55 -5.94 -10.95
N MET A 31 -9.13 -4.78 -10.57
CA MET A 31 -10.38 -4.31 -11.15
C MET A 31 -10.21 -3.44 -12.39
N LEU A 32 -9.20 -2.58 -12.40
CA LEU A 32 -9.04 -1.56 -13.44
C LEU A 32 -8.00 -1.93 -14.50
N ARG A 33 -7.12 -2.89 -14.21
CA ARG A 33 -5.93 -3.24 -15.01
C ARG A 33 -5.03 -2.03 -15.30
N ILE A 34 -5.06 -1.03 -14.42
CA ILE A 34 -4.30 0.22 -14.52
C ILE A 34 -3.20 0.24 -13.46
N VAL A 35 -2.00 0.57 -13.89
CA VAL A 35 -0.88 0.85 -13.00
C VAL A 35 -1.03 2.27 -12.46
N ASN A 36 -1.17 2.41 -11.13
CA ASN A 36 -1.34 3.69 -10.47
C ASN A 36 -0.07 4.10 -9.71
N PHE A 37 0.79 4.93 -10.34
CA PHE A 37 1.98 5.47 -9.66
C PHE A 37 1.62 6.47 -8.55
N ALA A 38 0.47 7.15 -8.63
CA ALA A 38 0.04 8.06 -7.58
C ALA A 38 -0.27 7.36 -6.25
N HIS A 39 -0.29 6.02 -6.22
CA HIS A 39 -0.53 5.25 -5.00
C HIS A 39 0.51 5.53 -3.90
N GLY A 40 1.79 5.73 -4.29
CA GLY A 40 2.84 6.18 -3.36
C GLY A 40 2.57 7.58 -2.80
N ALA A 41 2.10 8.50 -3.63
CA ALA A 41 1.71 9.84 -3.16
C ALA A 41 0.50 9.80 -2.21
N LEU A 42 -0.44 8.88 -2.39
CA LEU A 42 -1.55 8.66 -1.46
C LEU A 42 -1.09 8.14 -0.10
N TYR A 43 -0.08 7.27 -0.08
CA TYR A 43 0.58 6.86 1.16
C TYR A 43 1.22 8.05 1.88
N MET A 44 2.00 8.86 1.18
CA MET A 44 2.57 10.10 1.71
C MET A 44 1.47 11.03 2.26
N LEU A 45 0.38 11.24 1.52
CA LEU A 45 -0.75 12.05 1.98
C LEU A 45 -1.36 11.52 3.27
N GLY A 46 -1.41 10.21 3.48
CA GLY A 46 -1.85 9.61 4.75
C GLY A 46 -1.00 10.06 5.93
N ALA A 47 0.33 10.00 5.78
CA ALA A 47 1.27 10.45 6.80
C ALA A 47 1.16 11.97 7.06
N PHE A 48 1.12 12.78 5.99
CA PHE A 48 0.96 14.25 6.12
C PHE A 48 -0.41 14.64 6.68
N THR A 49 -1.48 13.91 6.37
CA THR A 49 -2.78 14.16 6.97
C THR A 49 -2.74 13.91 8.48
N ALA A 50 -2.09 12.83 8.93
CA ALA A 50 -1.91 12.57 10.35
C ALA A 50 -1.08 13.67 11.03
N PHE A 51 0.01 14.10 10.40
CA PHE A 51 0.84 15.22 10.87
C PHE A 51 0.03 16.52 10.98
N PHE A 52 -0.72 16.88 9.93
CA PHE A 52 -1.57 18.06 9.88
C PHE A 52 -2.65 18.06 10.98
N LEU A 53 -3.31 16.92 11.17
CA LEU A 53 -4.33 16.78 12.22
C LEU A 53 -3.73 16.98 13.62
N GLY A 54 -2.52 16.47 13.86
CA GLY A 54 -1.79 16.67 15.09
C GLY A 54 -1.38 18.13 15.31
N GLU A 55 -0.76 18.74 14.30
CA GLU A 55 -0.23 20.11 14.37
C GLU A 55 -1.31 21.18 14.50
N LYS A 56 -2.38 21.11 13.68
CA LYS A 56 -3.38 22.17 13.59
C LYS A 56 -4.56 21.98 14.52
N PHE A 57 -4.96 20.74 14.78
CA PHE A 57 -6.15 20.42 15.57
C PHE A 57 -5.84 19.77 16.92
N GLY A 58 -4.57 19.46 17.19
CA GLY A 58 -4.18 18.74 18.41
C GLY A 58 -4.74 17.31 18.49
N LEU A 59 -5.17 16.75 17.35
CA LEU A 59 -5.74 15.41 17.31
C LEU A 59 -4.62 14.36 17.41
N GLY A 60 -4.78 13.45 18.38
CA GLY A 60 -3.82 12.39 18.60
C GLY A 60 -3.80 11.33 17.48
N PHE A 61 -2.83 10.42 17.59
CA PHE A 61 -2.63 9.30 16.64
C PHE A 61 -3.92 8.49 16.38
N TRP A 62 -4.70 8.18 17.41
CA TRP A 62 -5.91 7.36 17.31
C TRP A 62 -6.99 7.99 16.41
N ALA A 63 -7.18 9.30 16.53
CA ALA A 63 -8.08 10.02 15.65
C ALA A 63 -7.56 10.04 14.20
N SER A 64 -6.26 10.28 14.03
CA SER A 64 -5.60 10.29 12.72
C SER A 64 -5.66 8.92 12.04
N LEU A 65 -5.59 7.83 12.79
CA LEU A 65 -5.69 6.45 12.28
C LEU A 65 -7.05 6.18 11.58
N LEU A 66 -8.11 6.88 11.99
CA LEU A 66 -9.43 6.76 11.37
C LEU A 66 -9.68 7.84 10.31
N ILE A 67 -9.34 9.09 10.61
CA ILE A 67 -9.67 10.22 9.74
C ILE A 67 -8.80 10.24 8.47
N ALA A 68 -7.49 10.01 8.59
CA ALA A 68 -6.60 10.13 7.46
C ALA A 68 -6.86 9.09 6.34
N PRO A 69 -7.10 7.79 6.62
CA PRO A 69 -7.48 6.85 5.58
C PRO A 69 -8.78 7.23 4.87
N ILE A 70 -9.78 7.75 5.61
CA ILE A 70 -11.03 8.21 5.03
C ILE A 70 -10.78 9.43 4.12
N ALA A 71 -10.02 10.42 4.59
CA ALA A 71 -9.69 11.60 3.80
C ALA A 71 -8.93 11.25 2.51
N VAL A 72 -7.92 10.37 2.60
CA VAL A 72 -7.15 9.90 1.44
C VAL A 72 -8.02 9.04 0.52
N GLY A 73 -8.91 8.22 1.07
CA GLY A 73 -9.87 7.44 0.28
C GLY A 73 -10.83 8.33 -0.52
N LEU A 74 -11.38 9.36 0.12
CA LEU A 74 -12.24 10.36 -0.54
C LEU A 74 -11.48 11.15 -1.60
N PHE A 75 -10.24 11.54 -1.31
CA PHE A 75 -9.36 12.18 -2.29
C PHE A 75 -9.11 11.25 -3.49
N GLY A 76 -8.86 9.96 -3.25
CA GLY A 76 -8.75 8.94 -4.29
C GLY A 76 -10.02 8.84 -5.15
N VAL A 77 -11.21 8.85 -4.54
CA VAL A 77 -12.50 8.89 -5.26
C VAL A 77 -12.59 10.11 -6.16
N ILE A 78 -12.16 11.28 -5.68
CA ILE A 78 -12.15 12.52 -6.47
C ILE A 78 -11.20 12.39 -7.66
N LEU A 79 -9.97 11.91 -7.42
CA LEU A 79 -8.99 11.70 -8.50
C LEU A 79 -9.49 10.71 -9.55
N GLU A 80 -10.10 9.61 -9.12
CA GLU A 80 -10.66 8.61 -10.04
C GLU A 80 -11.76 9.23 -10.90
N ARG A 81 -12.76 9.89 -10.30
CA ARG A 81 -13.90 10.44 -11.02
C ARG A 81 -13.55 11.56 -11.97
N LEU A 82 -12.65 12.47 -11.55
CA LEU A 82 -12.35 13.67 -12.33
C LEU A 82 -11.29 13.45 -13.40
N LEU A 83 -10.32 12.54 -13.14
CA LEU A 83 -9.13 12.41 -13.98
C LEU A 83 -8.99 11.01 -14.56
N ILE A 84 -8.83 9.96 -13.73
CA ILE A 84 -8.44 8.64 -14.16
C ILE A 84 -9.53 7.98 -15.02
N ARG A 85 -10.79 8.15 -14.64
CA ARG A 85 -11.94 7.60 -15.38
C ARG A 85 -11.99 8.02 -16.85
N ARG A 86 -11.50 9.21 -17.16
CA ARG A 86 -11.48 9.72 -18.54
C ARG A 86 -10.48 8.99 -19.44
N LEU A 87 -9.59 8.21 -18.84
CA LEU A 87 -8.52 7.52 -19.54
C LEU A 87 -8.74 6.00 -19.61
N TYR A 88 -9.86 5.47 -19.14
CA TYR A 88 -10.10 4.02 -19.10
C TYR A 88 -10.09 3.36 -20.49
N ASP A 89 -10.59 4.06 -21.48
CA ASP A 89 -10.67 3.58 -22.86
C ASP A 89 -9.41 3.90 -23.68
N LEU A 90 -8.40 4.56 -23.07
CA LEU A 90 -7.16 4.93 -23.73
C LEU A 90 -6.05 3.90 -23.43
N PRO A 91 -4.99 3.84 -24.26
CA PRO A 91 -3.84 2.99 -24.00
C PRO A 91 -3.24 3.18 -22.59
N ALA A 92 -2.76 2.11 -21.98
CA ALA A 92 -2.23 2.11 -20.59
C ALA A 92 -1.15 3.17 -20.34
N SER A 93 -0.40 3.58 -21.37
CA SER A 93 0.62 4.64 -21.30
C SER A 93 0.07 5.99 -20.86
N TYR A 94 -1.18 6.32 -21.24
CA TYR A 94 -1.82 7.58 -20.79
C TYR A 94 -2.10 7.57 -19.29
N ASN A 95 -2.54 6.44 -18.76
CA ASN A 95 -2.76 6.28 -17.31
C ASN A 95 -1.44 6.34 -16.53
N LEU A 96 -0.37 5.73 -17.05
CA LEU A 96 0.97 5.82 -16.47
C LEU A 96 1.44 7.27 -16.38
N LEU A 97 1.34 8.00 -17.49
CA LEU A 97 1.77 9.41 -17.56
C LEU A 97 0.95 10.29 -16.62
N LEU A 98 -0.39 10.12 -16.61
CA LEU A 98 -1.28 10.87 -15.72
C LEU A 98 -0.94 10.61 -14.25
N THR A 99 -0.85 9.33 -13.84
CA THR A 99 -0.62 8.99 -12.43
C THR A 99 0.79 9.37 -11.97
N PHE A 100 1.79 9.34 -12.86
CA PHE A 100 3.12 9.88 -12.59
C PHE A 100 3.09 11.41 -12.43
N GLY A 101 2.42 12.12 -13.34
CA GLY A 101 2.22 13.57 -13.22
C GLY A 101 1.47 13.96 -11.93
N LEU A 102 0.43 13.20 -11.56
CA LEU A 102 -0.27 13.40 -10.28
C LEU A 102 0.66 13.19 -9.08
N THR A 103 1.56 12.20 -9.13
CA THR A 103 2.56 11.99 -8.07
C THR A 103 3.40 13.24 -7.87
N LEU A 104 3.94 13.80 -8.94
CA LEU A 104 4.77 15.01 -8.88
C LEU A 104 3.98 16.22 -8.36
N LEU A 105 2.76 16.44 -8.87
CA LEU A 105 1.91 17.54 -8.42
C LEU A 105 1.57 17.45 -6.92
N ILE A 106 1.24 16.26 -6.44
CA ILE A 106 0.91 16.05 -5.02
C ILE A 106 2.17 16.26 -4.16
N GLN A 107 3.32 15.72 -4.58
CA GLN A 107 4.59 15.89 -3.86
C GLN A 107 5.02 17.34 -3.78
N ASP A 108 4.99 18.05 -4.90
CA ASP A 108 5.39 19.47 -4.94
C ASP A 108 4.38 20.33 -4.17
N GLY A 109 3.09 20.01 -4.22
CA GLY A 109 2.08 20.66 -3.39
C GLY A 109 2.37 20.52 -1.90
N VAL A 110 2.75 19.32 -1.44
CA VAL A 110 3.15 19.08 -0.04
C VAL A 110 4.45 19.80 0.30
N ARG A 111 5.45 19.79 -0.59
CA ARG A 111 6.72 20.55 -0.41
C ARG A 111 6.51 22.04 -0.27
N LEU A 112 5.58 22.63 -1.02
CA LEU A 112 5.25 24.06 -0.91
C LEU A 112 4.62 24.39 0.44
N LEU A 113 3.87 23.47 1.05
CA LEU A 113 3.20 23.68 2.33
C LEU A 113 4.10 23.40 3.55
N TYR A 114 4.92 22.35 3.48
CA TYR A 114 5.69 21.84 4.63
C TYR A 114 7.22 21.89 4.46
N GLY A 115 7.69 22.31 3.28
CA GLY A 115 9.11 22.32 2.96
C GLY A 115 9.62 20.96 2.48
N ILE A 116 10.95 20.87 2.35
CA ILE A 116 11.66 19.68 1.85
C ILE A 116 12.15 18.75 2.97
N SER A 117 12.14 19.24 4.20
CA SER A 117 12.65 18.48 5.36
C SER A 117 11.57 17.58 5.93
N GLY A 118 11.96 16.38 6.32
CA GLY A 118 11.06 15.44 7.00
C GLY A 118 10.55 16.02 8.33
N GLN A 119 9.26 15.82 8.59
CA GLN A 119 8.58 16.26 9.82
C GLN A 119 8.54 15.13 10.83
N PRO A 120 8.91 15.38 12.11
CA PRO A 120 8.83 14.37 13.15
C PRO A 120 7.37 14.12 13.54
N TYR A 121 7.00 12.87 13.70
CA TYR A 121 5.70 12.46 14.21
C TYR A 121 5.89 11.38 15.28
N SER A 122 5.44 11.64 16.52
CA SER A 122 5.67 10.73 17.64
C SER A 122 4.55 9.68 17.77
N PRO A 123 4.90 8.45 18.20
CA PRO A 123 3.89 7.46 18.54
C PRO A 123 3.06 7.92 19.74
N PRO A 124 1.81 7.40 19.92
CA PRO A 124 1.00 7.72 21.08
C PRO A 124 1.67 7.20 22.36
N GLU A 125 1.45 7.89 23.49
CA GLU A 125 2.09 7.57 24.79
C GLU A 125 1.91 6.11 25.19
N GLN A 126 0.74 5.52 24.92
CA GLN A 126 0.43 4.13 25.25
C GLN A 126 1.32 3.12 24.50
N LEU A 127 1.89 3.51 23.36
CA LEU A 127 2.71 2.67 22.50
C LEU A 127 4.17 3.17 22.36
N SER A 128 4.58 4.17 23.14
CA SER A 128 5.92 4.78 23.09
C SER A 128 7.01 3.93 23.74
N GLY A 129 6.64 2.89 24.50
CA GLY A 129 7.56 2.01 25.21
C GLY A 129 8.19 0.92 24.35
N ALA A 130 8.91 0.01 25.01
CA ALA A 130 9.44 -1.22 24.43
C ALA A 130 8.85 -2.45 25.16
N THR A 131 8.42 -3.43 24.39
CA THR A 131 7.90 -4.70 24.88
C THR A 131 9.02 -5.72 24.99
N ASN A 132 9.13 -6.38 26.15
CA ASN A 132 10.07 -7.47 26.33
C ASN A 132 9.50 -8.77 25.73
N LEU A 133 10.15 -9.26 24.66
CA LEU A 133 9.79 -10.51 23.98
C LEU A 133 10.55 -11.72 24.57
N GLY A 134 11.25 -11.56 25.70
CA GLY A 134 12.04 -12.60 26.37
C GLY A 134 13.47 -12.69 25.84
N PHE A 135 13.71 -12.45 24.58
CA PHE A 135 15.05 -12.48 23.92
C PHE A 135 15.49 -11.10 23.40
N ILE A 136 14.58 -10.14 23.23
CA ILE A 136 14.86 -8.75 22.85
C ILE A 136 13.82 -7.78 23.44
N PHE A 137 14.22 -6.53 23.61
CA PHE A 137 13.29 -5.40 23.79
C PHE A 137 12.97 -4.83 22.39
N PHE A 138 11.69 -4.82 22.03
CA PHE A 138 11.26 -4.33 20.73
C PHE A 138 10.25 -3.18 20.88
N PRO A 139 10.33 -2.08 20.08
CA PRO A 139 9.41 -0.94 20.20
C PRO A 139 7.95 -1.38 20.06
N THR A 140 7.12 -1.04 21.05
CA THR A 140 5.72 -1.48 21.15
C THR A 140 4.92 -1.00 19.94
N PHE A 141 5.16 0.22 19.46
CA PHE A 141 4.48 0.75 18.28
C PHE A 141 4.74 -0.08 17.02
N ARG A 142 5.95 -0.59 16.84
CA ARG A 142 6.29 -1.44 15.68
C ARG A 142 5.53 -2.77 15.70
N LEU A 143 5.36 -3.37 16.89
CA LEU A 143 4.52 -4.56 17.05
C LEU A 143 3.06 -4.26 16.74
N PHE A 144 2.56 -3.14 17.24
CA PHE A 144 1.21 -2.67 16.93
C PHE A 144 0.99 -2.51 15.41
N ALA A 145 1.93 -1.89 14.69
CA ALA A 145 1.84 -1.71 13.24
C ALA A 145 1.77 -3.06 12.49
N ILE A 146 2.57 -4.07 12.91
CA ILE A 146 2.50 -5.43 12.35
C ILE A 146 1.11 -6.03 12.58
N VAL A 147 0.60 -5.99 13.82
CA VAL A 147 -0.70 -6.58 14.17
C VAL A 147 -1.84 -5.91 13.39
N VAL A 148 -1.87 -4.58 13.35
CA VAL A 148 -2.89 -3.84 12.60
C VAL A 148 -2.83 -4.17 11.12
N SER A 149 -1.63 -4.22 10.52
CA SER A 149 -1.47 -4.61 9.12
C SER A 149 -2.01 -6.01 8.86
N ILE A 150 -1.67 -7.01 9.68
CA ILE A 150 -2.19 -8.37 9.54
C ILE A 150 -3.71 -8.41 9.63
N VAL A 151 -4.29 -7.71 10.62
CA VAL A 151 -5.75 -7.66 10.82
C VAL A 151 -6.44 -7.03 9.60
N ILE A 152 -5.95 -5.88 9.13
CA ILE A 152 -6.54 -5.18 7.98
C ILE A 152 -6.37 -6.00 6.69
N CYS A 153 -5.20 -6.59 6.45
CA CYS A 153 -4.98 -7.45 5.30
C CYS A 153 -5.89 -8.68 5.32
N SER A 154 -6.03 -9.34 6.48
CA SER A 154 -6.89 -10.52 6.65
C SER A 154 -8.36 -10.17 6.48
N LEU A 155 -8.81 -9.04 7.05
CA LEU A 155 -10.17 -8.55 6.91
C LEU A 155 -10.50 -8.22 5.46
N THR A 156 -9.60 -7.50 4.78
CA THR A 156 -9.75 -7.15 3.36
C THR A 156 -9.81 -8.40 2.49
N TRP A 157 -8.91 -9.36 2.72
CA TRP A 157 -8.94 -10.64 2.03
C TRP A 157 -10.28 -11.36 2.26
N TYR A 158 -10.75 -11.45 3.51
CA TYR A 158 -12.03 -12.09 3.84
C TYR A 158 -13.21 -11.40 3.13
N VAL A 159 -13.26 -10.06 3.14
CA VAL A 159 -14.33 -9.30 2.48
C VAL A 159 -14.35 -9.57 0.98
N ILE A 160 -13.18 -9.57 0.32
CA ILE A 160 -13.14 -9.73 -1.14
C ILE A 160 -13.27 -11.19 -1.56
N GLU A 161 -12.71 -12.16 -0.82
CA GLU A 161 -12.77 -13.57 -1.22
C GLU A 161 -14.04 -14.27 -0.77
N ARG A 162 -14.64 -13.87 0.35
CA ARG A 162 -15.69 -14.65 1.02
C ARG A 162 -17.05 -13.96 1.08
N THR A 163 -17.17 -12.70 0.61
CA THR A 163 -18.44 -11.97 0.69
C THR A 163 -19.04 -11.66 -0.69
N ARG A 164 -20.32 -11.21 -0.68
CA ARG A 164 -21.02 -10.74 -1.89
C ARG A 164 -20.34 -9.54 -2.54
N VAL A 165 -19.69 -8.68 -1.74
CA VAL A 165 -18.94 -7.54 -2.23
C VAL A 165 -17.86 -7.99 -3.21
N GLY A 166 -17.05 -8.96 -2.83
CA GLY A 166 -16.02 -9.50 -3.69
C GLY A 166 -16.55 -10.23 -4.92
N ALA A 167 -17.71 -10.94 -4.79
CA ALA A 167 -18.35 -11.56 -5.95
C ALA A 167 -18.76 -10.53 -7.00
N VAL A 168 -19.31 -9.39 -6.58
CA VAL A 168 -19.66 -8.27 -7.48
C VAL A 168 -18.42 -7.66 -8.12
N ILE A 169 -17.34 -7.44 -7.34
CA ILE A 169 -16.08 -6.91 -7.86
C ILE A 169 -15.51 -7.84 -8.94
N ARG A 170 -15.45 -9.15 -8.70
CA ARG A 170 -14.97 -10.14 -9.69
C ARG A 170 -15.84 -10.16 -10.95
N ALA A 171 -17.18 -10.20 -10.80
CA ALA A 171 -18.09 -10.15 -11.94
C ALA A 171 -17.91 -8.86 -12.77
N ALA A 172 -17.77 -7.71 -12.11
CA ALA A 172 -17.53 -6.42 -12.76
C ALA A 172 -16.20 -6.37 -13.51
N THR A 173 -15.19 -7.10 -13.02
CA THR A 173 -13.87 -7.19 -13.67
C THR A 173 -13.88 -8.13 -14.87
N GLU A 174 -14.52 -9.31 -14.76
CA GLU A 174 -14.56 -10.32 -15.81
C GLU A 174 -15.41 -9.88 -16.99
N ASN A 175 -16.63 -9.42 -16.74
CA ASN A 175 -17.53 -8.97 -17.79
C ASN A 175 -18.41 -7.78 -17.34
N PRO A 176 -17.92 -6.56 -17.52
CA PRO A 176 -18.64 -5.35 -17.14
C PRO A 176 -20.01 -5.22 -17.84
N THR A 177 -20.13 -5.69 -19.08
CA THR A 177 -21.34 -5.57 -19.88
C THR A 177 -22.46 -6.47 -19.33
N ILE A 178 -22.14 -7.73 -19.06
CA ILE A 178 -23.10 -8.67 -18.47
C ILE A 178 -23.48 -8.21 -17.05
N THR A 179 -22.50 -7.77 -16.26
CA THR A 179 -22.75 -7.29 -14.89
C THR A 179 -23.71 -6.10 -14.87
N ARG A 180 -23.60 -5.17 -15.82
CA ARG A 180 -24.55 -4.06 -15.99
C ARG A 180 -25.96 -4.55 -16.39
N ALA A 181 -26.06 -5.60 -17.23
CA ALA A 181 -27.35 -6.18 -17.61
C ALA A 181 -28.12 -6.74 -16.41
N PHE A 182 -27.42 -7.19 -15.36
CA PHE A 182 -28.02 -7.58 -14.07
C PHE A 182 -28.36 -6.40 -13.14
N GLY A 183 -28.28 -5.16 -13.62
CA GLY A 183 -28.63 -3.96 -12.85
C GLY A 183 -27.56 -3.47 -11.89
N ILE A 184 -26.33 -3.98 -11.98
CA ILE A 184 -25.21 -3.57 -11.12
C ILE A 184 -24.48 -2.39 -11.76
N ASP A 185 -24.37 -1.27 -11.04
CA ASP A 185 -23.60 -0.10 -11.48
C ASP A 185 -22.08 -0.36 -11.30
N VAL A 186 -21.47 -0.88 -12.36
CA VAL A 186 -20.02 -1.16 -12.41
C VAL A 186 -19.19 0.09 -12.13
N SER A 187 -19.65 1.28 -12.57
CA SER A 187 -18.93 2.54 -12.38
C SER A 187 -18.81 2.90 -10.88
N LEU A 188 -19.87 2.68 -10.12
CA LEU A 188 -19.88 2.91 -8.67
C LEU A 188 -18.88 1.96 -7.96
N TRP A 189 -18.86 0.69 -8.37
CA TRP A 189 -17.94 -0.31 -7.79
C TRP A 189 -16.49 0.00 -8.10
N VAL A 190 -16.18 0.43 -9.33
CA VAL A 190 -14.83 0.89 -9.71
C VAL A 190 -14.38 2.03 -8.80
N THR A 191 -15.21 3.05 -8.62
CA THR A 191 -14.90 4.19 -7.74
C THR A 191 -14.72 3.75 -6.29
N ALA A 192 -15.59 2.89 -5.79
CA ALA A 192 -15.50 2.39 -4.41
C ALA A 192 -14.20 1.60 -4.17
N VAL A 193 -13.82 0.74 -5.12
CA VAL A 193 -12.56 -0.03 -5.06
C VAL A 193 -11.35 0.89 -5.12
N PHE A 194 -11.36 1.90 -5.98
CA PHE A 194 -10.26 2.86 -6.05
C PHE A 194 -10.12 3.67 -4.76
N GLY A 195 -11.26 4.15 -4.22
CA GLY A 195 -11.29 4.86 -2.93
C GLY A 195 -10.82 3.98 -1.77
N PHE A 196 -11.23 2.72 -1.74
CA PHE A 196 -10.81 1.77 -0.70
C PHE A 196 -9.31 1.45 -0.79
N GLY A 197 -8.77 1.19 -2.00
CA GLY A 197 -7.34 1.01 -2.19
C GLY A 197 -6.53 2.24 -1.79
N SER A 198 -7.04 3.45 -2.12
CA SER A 198 -6.44 4.72 -1.68
C SER A 198 -6.46 4.88 -0.15
N ALA A 199 -7.55 4.46 0.51
CA ALA A 199 -7.65 4.47 1.96
C ALA A 199 -6.64 3.52 2.62
N LEU A 200 -6.37 2.34 2.02
CA LEU A 200 -5.33 1.42 2.48
C LEU A 200 -3.93 2.04 2.37
N ALA A 201 -3.65 2.78 1.30
CA ALA A 201 -2.41 3.53 1.18
C ALA A 201 -2.30 4.62 2.26
N GLY A 202 -3.36 5.39 2.48
CA GLY A 202 -3.43 6.37 3.55
C GLY A 202 -3.21 5.78 4.93
N LEU A 203 -3.82 4.62 5.21
CA LEU A 203 -3.63 3.89 6.46
C LEU A 203 -2.18 3.45 6.66
N ALA A 204 -1.55 2.90 5.62
CA ALA A 204 -0.13 2.55 5.66
C ALA A 204 0.74 3.78 5.98
N GLY A 205 0.42 4.95 5.41
CA GLY A 205 1.09 6.22 5.68
C GLY A 205 0.97 6.66 7.14
N VAL A 206 -0.22 6.60 7.73
CA VAL A 206 -0.44 6.92 9.14
C VAL A 206 0.36 5.99 10.06
N LEU A 207 0.36 4.70 9.78
CA LEU A 207 1.11 3.72 10.56
C LEU A 207 2.63 3.89 10.42
N ALA A 208 3.10 4.40 9.29
CA ALA A 208 4.51 4.64 9.03
C ALA A 208 5.03 5.94 9.67
N ALA A 209 4.17 6.95 9.82
CA ALA A 209 4.53 8.27 10.30
C ALA A 209 5.31 8.26 11.64
N PRO A 210 4.94 7.45 12.67
CA PRO A 210 5.72 7.40 13.92
C PRO A 210 7.01 6.58 13.85
N ILE A 211 7.26 5.85 12.74
CA ILE A 211 8.44 4.99 12.58
C ILE A 211 9.49 5.67 11.71
N TYR A 212 9.03 6.39 10.68
CA TYR A 212 9.84 7.16 9.76
C TYR A 212 9.49 8.64 9.88
N SER A 213 10.38 9.53 9.48
CA SER A 213 10.02 10.95 9.33
C SER A 213 8.97 11.08 8.22
N VAL A 214 8.01 11.98 8.42
CA VAL A 214 7.00 12.29 7.41
C VAL A 214 7.65 13.18 6.35
N ASP A 215 8.04 12.58 5.22
CA ASP A 215 8.84 13.21 4.17
C ASP A 215 8.05 13.28 2.85
N PRO A 216 8.15 14.37 2.06
CA PRO A 216 7.47 14.49 0.78
C PRO A 216 7.85 13.42 -0.26
N LEU A 217 9.01 12.77 -0.12
CA LEU A 217 9.46 11.72 -1.05
C LEU A 217 9.18 10.30 -0.56
N MET A 218 8.71 10.13 0.70
CA MET A 218 8.50 8.80 1.30
C MET A 218 7.65 7.86 0.44
N GLY A 219 6.71 8.40 -0.34
CA GLY A 219 5.87 7.62 -1.25
C GLY A 219 6.59 7.17 -2.51
N SER A 220 7.46 8.00 -3.08
CA SER A 220 8.23 7.67 -4.28
C SER A 220 9.27 6.59 -4.03
N GLU A 221 9.84 6.54 -2.85
CA GLU A 221 10.81 5.51 -2.48
C GLU A 221 10.14 4.14 -2.37
N LEU A 222 8.88 4.09 -1.89
CA LEU A 222 8.17 2.85 -1.64
C LEU A 222 7.39 2.32 -2.86
N ILE A 223 6.94 3.18 -3.77
CA ILE A 223 6.07 2.76 -4.87
C ILE A 223 6.72 1.73 -5.79
N ILE A 224 8.01 1.88 -6.09
CA ILE A 224 8.75 0.96 -6.95
C ILE A 224 8.85 -0.42 -6.28
N THR A 225 9.18 -0.46 -5.00
CA THR A 225 9.21 -1.69 -4.20
C THR A 225 7.83 -2.34 -4.11
N THR A 226 6.79 -1.54 -3.84
CA THR A 226 5.40 -2.00 -3.78
C THR A 226 4.95 -2.61 -5.10
N PHE A 227 5.34 -2.00 -6.21
CA PHE A 227 5.04 -2.52 -7.54
C PHE A 227 5.72 -3.87 -7.78
N ALA A 228 7.00 -3.98 -7.43
CA ALA A 228 7.72 -5.26 -7.50
C ALA A 228 7.04 -6.35 -6.64
N VAL A 229 6.58 -6.01 -5.43
CA VAL A 229 5.83 -6.92 -4.55
C VAL A 229 4.54 -7.42 -5.21
N VAL A 230 3.76 -6.51 -5.83
CA VAL A 230 2.51 -6.88 -6.52
C VAL A 230 2.80 -7.78 -7.74
N VAL A 231 3.84 -7.50 -8.49
CA VAL A 231 4.26 -8.32 -9.64
C VAL A 231 4.72 -9.70 -9.20
N ILE A 232 5.56 -9.79 -8.17
CA ILE A 232 6.02 -11.07 -7.61
C ILE A 232 4.83 -11.87 -7.06
N GLY A 233 3.93 -11.20 -6.31
CA GLY A 233 2.73 -11.82 -5.73
C GLY A 233 1.74 -12.30 -6.78
N GLY A 234 1.71 -11.66 -7.94
CA GLY A 234 0.78 -11.86 -9.05
C GLY A 234 -0.20 -10.69 -9.13
N LEU A 235 -0.22 -10.05 -10.29
CA LEU A 235 -1.05 -8.87 -10.55
C LEU A 235 -2.54 -9.16 -10.28
N GLY A 236 -3.15 -8.43 -9.34
CA GLY A 236 -4.53 -8.62 -8.93
C GLY A 236 -4.77 -9.72 -7.88
N SER A 237 -3.71 -10.45 -7.44
CA SER A 237 -3.83 -11.43 -6.37
C SER A 237 -3.70 -10.77 -5.00
N ILE A 238 -4.79 -10.73 -4.24
CA ILE A 238 -4.84 -10.14 -2.89
C ILE A 238 -3.94 -10.88 -1.93
N LEU A 239 -4.09 -12.20 -1.86
CA LEU A 239 -3.31 -13.06 -0.97
C LEU A 239 -1.83 -13.07 -1.36
N GLY A 240 -1.57 -13.10 -2.69
CA GLY A 240 -0.22 -13.02 -3.24
C GLY A 240 0.51 -11.74 -2.83
N SER A 241 -0.15 -10.58 -2.95
CA SER A 241 0.44 -9.29 -2.60
C SER A 241 0.76 -9.19 -1.10
N VAL A 242 -0.10 -9.69 -0.22
CA VAL A 242 0.13 -9.68 1.23
C VAL A 242 1.30 -10.59 1.62
N ILE A 243 1.27 -11.85 1.19
CA ILE A 243 2.34 -12.82 1.52
C ILE A 243 3.69 -12.33 0.98
N THR A 244 3.72 -11.88 -0.27
CA THR A 244 4.94 -11.37 -0.89
C THR A 244 5.43 -10.10 -0.22
N GLY A 245 4.54 -9.20 0.22
CA GLY A 245 4.90 -8.01 0.97
C GLY A 245 5.69 -8.33 2.23
N TYR A 246 5.19 -9.26 3.04
CA TYR A 246 5.91 -9.72 4.24
C TYR A 246 7.20 -10.47 3.91
N ALA A 247 7.17 -11.36 2.90
CA ALA A 247 8.36 -12.11 2.50
C ALA A 247 9.48 -11.20 1.99
N VAL A 248 9.15 -10.22 1.15
CA VAL A 248 10.10 -9.22 0.64
C VAL A 248 10.63 -8.34 1.77
N GLY A 249 9.78 -7.90 2.70
CA GLY A 249 10.21 -7.13 3.87
C GLY A 249 11.27 -7.87 4.69
N VAL A 250 11.05 -9.15 4.97
CA VAL A 250 12.01 -10.00 5.69
C VAL A 250 13.27 -10.25 4.86
N LEU A 251 13.13 -10.51 3.56
CA LEU A 251 14.27 -10.72 2.65
C LEU A 251 15.21 -9.50 2.63
N VAL A 252 14.63 -8.28 2.48
CA VAL A 252 15.42 -7.03 2.46
C VAL A 252 16.10 -6.79 3.80
N ALA A 253 15.42 -7.02 4.92
CA ALA A 253 15.99 -6.82 6.24
C ALA A 253 17.15 -7.79 6.53
N ILE A 254 17.03 -9.06 6.14
CA ILE A 254 18.13 -10.04 6.24
C ILE A 254 19.26 -9.66 5.28
N GLY A 255 18.93 -9.29 4.05
CA GLY A 255 19.91 -8.83 3.05
C GLY A 255 20.71 -7.63 3.54
N SER A 256 20.05 -6.67 4.17
CA SER A 256 20.70 -5.49 4.76
C SER A 256 21.65 -5.84 5.90
N ALA A 257 21.38 -6.91 6.64
CA ALA A 257 22.27 -7.38 7.71
C ALA A 257 23.50 -8.13 7.19
N LEU A 258 23.35 -8.87 6.09
CA LEU A 258 24.42 -9.67 5.50
C LEU A 258 25.30 -8.85 4.57
N TYR A 259 24.69 -8.10 3.65
CA TYR A 259 25.39 -7.28 2.68
C TYR A 259 24.55 -6.06 2.26
N PRO A 260 24.66 -4.93 2.99
CA PRO A 260 23.84 -3.73 2.79
C PRO A 260 23.76 -3.22 1.34
N PRO A 261 24.84 -3.21 0.54
CA PRO A 261 24.79 -2.64 -0.80
C PRO A 261 23.84 -3.36 -1.76
N ILE A 262 23.55 -4.65 -1.54
CA ILE A 262 22.67 -5.43 -2.43
C ILE A 262 21.23 -5.54 -1.92
N ALA A 263 20.95 -5.10 -0.70
CA ALA A 263 19.67 -5.33 -0.03
C ALA A 263 18.46 -4.87 -0.88
N ASN A 264 18.50 -3.65 -1.40
CA ASN A 264 17.44 -3.11 -2.23
C ASN A 264 17.39 -3.76 -3.63
N THR A 265 18.51 -4.26 -4.13
CA THR A 265 18.59 -4.96 -5.43
C THR A 265 17.99 -6.35 -5.37
N LEU A 266 17.99 -7.00 -4.18
CA LEU A 266 17.43 -8.34 -3.99
C LEU A 266 15.97 -8.43 -4.43
N ILE A 267 15.18 -7.37 -4.24
CA ILE A 267 13.78 -7.33 -4.65
C ILE A 267 13.66 -7.49 -6.16
N PHE A 268 14.48 -6.76 -6.92
CA PHE A 268 14.44 -6.78 -8.38
C PHE A 268 15.00 -8.08 -8.95
N ILE A 269 16.02 -8.66 -8.30
CA ILE A 269 16.54 -9.99 -8.64
C ILE A 269 15.44 -11.04 -8.42
N LEU A 270 14.76 -11.00 -7.27
CA LEU A 270 13.63 -11.89 -6.98
C LEU A 270 12.49 -11.71 -7.98
N MET A 271 12.16 -10.46 -8.32
CA MET A 271 11.13 -10.16 -9.31
C MET A 271 11.48 -10.76 -10.67
N ALA A 272 12.71 -10.53 -11.16
CA ALA A 272 13.17 -11.08 -12.43
C ALA A 272 13.13 -12.61 -12.43
N LEU A 273 13.59 -13.25 -11.36
CA LEU A 273 13.60 -14.70 -11.20
C LEU A 273 12.17 -15.26 -11.21
N VAL A 274 11.24 -14.63 -10.45
CA VAL A 274 9.85 -15.07 -10.43
C VAL A 274 9.20 -14.93 -11.79
N LEU A 275 9.39 -13.80 -12.49
CA LEU A 275 8.81 -13.58 -13.81
C LEU A 275 9.37 -14.55 -14.87
N LEU A 276 10.64 -14.93 -14.78
CA LEU A 276 11.25 -15.94 -15.67
C LEU A 276 10.65 -17.33 -15.45
N LEU A 277 10.35 -17.69 -14.17
CA LEU A 277 9.82 -19.01 -13.82
C LEU A 277 8.29 -19.06 -13.91
N ARG A 278 7.61 -17.97 -13.54
CA ARG A 278 6.14 -17.82 -13.51
C ARG A 278 5.75 -16.41 -13.97
N PRO A 279 5.49 -16.19 -15.27
CA PRO A 279 5.16 -14.87 -15.80
C PRO A 279 3.93 -14.21 -15.17
N THR A 280 3.01 -14.99 -14.61
CA THR A 280 1.81 -14.51 -13.91
C THR A 280 2.06 -14.13 -12.44
N GLY A 281 3.28 -14.31 -11.93
CA GLY A 281 3.61 -14.20 -10.51
C GLY A 281 3.31 -15.47 -9.71
N LEU A 282 3.63 -15.46 -8.41
CA LEU A 282 3.56 -16.66 -7.56
C LEU A 282 2.10 -17.16 -7.37
N PHE A 283 1.15 -16.23 -7.27
CA PHE A 283 -0.27 -16.51 -6.99
C PHE A 283 -1.20 -15.94 -8.08
N GLY A 284 -0.67 -15.54 -9.23
CA GLY A 284 -1.47 -15.09 -10.37
C GLY A 284 -2.29 -16.24 -10.95
N LEU A 285 -3.53 -15.94 -11.35
CA LEU A 285 -4.37 -16.90 -12.08
C LEU A 285 -3.74 -17.17 -13.44
N GLN A 286 -3.50 -18.43 -13.77
CA GLN A 286 -3.19 -18.83 -15.14
C GLN A 286 -4.46 -18.62 -15.96
N GLU A 287 -4.46 -17.69 -16.89
CA GLU A 287 -5.49 -17.67 -17.92
C GLU A 287 -5.41 -19.02 -18.65
N ALA A 288 -6.50 -19.77 -18.59
CA ALA A 288 -6.63 -21.00 -19.36
C ALA A 288 -6.45 -20.62 -20.86
N ARG A 289 -5.36 -21.10 -21.45
CA ARG A 289 -5.06 -20.96 -22.88
C ARG A 289 -6.11 -21.68 -23.72
#